data_2d826831922e5cf30feea91ab8315e4c
#
_entry.id   2d826831922e5cf30feea91ab8315e4c
#
_cell.length_a   1.000
_cell.length_b   1.000
_cell.length_c   1.000
_cell.angle_alpha   90.00
_cell.angle_beta   90.00
_cell.angle_gamma   90.00
#
_symmetry.space_group_name_H-M   'P 1'
#
loop_
_entity.id
_entity.type
_entity.pdbx_description
1 polymer ?
#
loop_
_entity_poly.entity_id
_entity_poly.type
_entity_poly.pdbx_seq_one_letter_code
_entity_poly.pdbx_strand_id
1 'polypeptide(L)'
;RFITEDATRFVEREIRRGRSYDGIILDPPKYGRGPKGERWRIETDLVPLLDGCRQILSDTPRFLLLTIYAIRASSQAAHYALSDVMAGAGGTVSSGELVSVEAQPEPRVIAQANYARWAPEDQEPTNG
;
A
#
# COMPACT_ATOMS: atom_id res chain seq x y z
N ARG A 1 1.75 17.62 8.19
CA ARG A 1 3.00 18.11 7.58
C ARG A 1 3.25 17.37 6.26
N PHE A 2 3.41 18.10 5.17
CA PHE A 2 3.80 17.53 3.88
C PHE A 2 5.33 17.47 3.78
N ILE A 3 5.84 16.36 3.25
CA ILE A 3 7.28 16.13 3.05
C ILE A 3 7.46 15.70 1.59
N THR A 4 8.30 16.41 0.85
CA THR A 4 8.69 16.03 -0.51
C THR A 4 10.03 15.32 -0.45
N GLU A 5 10.00 14.02 -0.60
CA GLU A 5 11.18 13.16 -0.55
C GLU A 5 10.91 11.86 -1.34
N ASP A 6 11.94 11.20 -1.81
CA ASP A 6 11.84 9.84 -2.33
C ASP A 6 11.29 8.88 -1.25
N ALA A 7 10.28 8.09 -1.61
CA ALA A 7 9.58 7.23 -0.67
C ALA A 7 10.49 6.19 -0.02
N THR A 8 11.40 5.59 -0.77
CA THR A 8 12.35 4.59 -0.26
C THR A 8 13.26 5.21 0.79
N ARG A 9 13.84 6.38 0.50
CA ARG A 9 14.68 7.12 1.45
C ARG A 9 13.91 7.56 2.69
N PHE A 10 12.65 7.98 2.51
CA PHE A 10 11.79 8.32 3.64
C PHE A 10 11.60 7.12 4.56
N VAL A 11 11.20 5.98 4.03
CA VAL A 11 10.95 4.75 4.79
C VAL A 11 12.23 4.29 5.51
N GLU A 12 13.36 4.23 4.81
CA GLU A 12 14.65 3.87 5.41
C GLU A 12 15.04 4.79 6.58
N ARG A 13 14.81 6.08 6.43
CA ARG A 13 15.05 7.05 7.50
C ARG A 13 14.13 6.81 8.70
N GLU A 14 12.85 6.56 8.48
CA GLU A 14 11.89 6.32 9.55
C GLU A 14 12.19 5.01 10.30
N ILE A 15 12.65 3.97 9.60
CA ILE A 15 13.15 2.73 10.21
C ILE A 15 14.33 3.06 11.16
N ARG A 16 15.34 3.79 10.67
CA ARG A 16 16.51 4.16 11.50
C ARG A 16 16.13 5.01 12.71
N ARG A 17 15.09 5.81 12.61
CA ARG A 17 14.59 6.66 13.69
C ARG A 17 13.65 5.95 14.66
N GLY A 18 13.29 4.70 14.38
CA GLY A 18 12.32 3.94 15.17
C GLY A 18 10.92 4.56 15.17
N ARG A 19 10.56 5.28 14.11
CA ARG A 19 9.23 5.85 13.97
C ARG A 19 8.26 4.85 13.39
N SER A 20 7.01 4.94 13.81
CA SER A 20 5.93 4.04 13.37
C SER A 20 4.66 4.79 12.99
N TYR A 21 3.83 4.12 12.20
CA TYR A 21 2.60 4.66 11.62
C TYR A 21 1.46 3.65 11.75
N ASP A 22 0.28 4.13 12.06
CA ASP A 22 -0.90 3.25 12.21
C ASP A 22 -1.52 2.86 10.87
N GLY A 23 -1.38 3.69 9.86
CA GLY A 23 -1.89 3.42 8.52
C GLY A 23 -0.95 3.96 7.45
N ILE A 24 -0.78 3.19 6.38
CA ILE A 24 0.08 3.54 5.25
C ILE A 24 -0.71 3.34 3.97
N ILE A 25 -0.71 4.36 3.11
CA ILE A 25 -1.21 4.30 1.74
C ILE A 25 -0.02 4.43 0.81
N LEU A 26 0.15 3.45 -0.06
CA LEU A 26 1.19 3.42 -1.07
C LEU A 26 0.57 3.41 -2.46
N ASP A 27 0.83 4.46 -3.24
CA ASP A 27 0.32 4.64 -4.60
C ASP A 27 1.49 4.91 -5.56
N PRO A 28 2.34 3.91 -5.83
CA PRO A 28 3.55 4.09 -6.59
C PRO A 28 3.26 4.21 -8.09
N PRO A 29 4.02 5.03 -8.83
CA PRO A 29 3.99 5.02 -10.29
C PRO A 29 4.62 3.73 -10.82
N LYS A 30 4.38 3.42 -12.10
CA LYS A 30 5.05 2.30 -12.78
C LYS A 30 6.57 2.51 -12.82
N TYR A 31 6.99 3.73 -13.12
CA TYR A 31 8.38 4.18 -13.14
C TYR A 31 8.44 5.67 -12.80
N GLY A 32 9.59 6.12 -12.36
CA GLY A 32 9.77 7.52 -12.01
C GLY A 32 11.19 7.83 -11.57
N ARG A 33 11.39 9.09 -11.21
CA ARG A 33 12.62 9.59 -10.61
C ARG A 33 12.29 10.40 -9.38
N GLY A 34 13.07 10.21 -8.31
CA GLY A 34 13.00 11.03 -7.12
C GLY A 34 13.65 12.41 -7.30
N PRO A 35 13.50 13.31 -6.31
CA PRO A 35 13.97 14.69 -6.38
C PRO A 35 15.51 14.82 -6.53
N LYS A 36 16.26 13.75 -6.20
CA LYS A 36 17.72 13.70 -6.35
C LYS A 36 18.19 12.73 -7.43
N GLY A 37 17.31 12.41 -8.39
CA GLY A 37 17.61 11.51 -9.50
C GLY A 37 17.48 10.03 -9.19
N GLU A 38 16.91 9.64 -8.04
CA GLU A 38 16.63 8.27 -7.70
C GLU A 38 15.74 7.63 -8.76
N ARG A 39 16.07 6.42 -9.19
CA ARG A 39 15.25 5.65 -10.15
C ARG A 39 14.27 4.76 -9.40
N TRP A 40 13.03 4.74 -9.89
CA TRP A 40 11.98 3.84 -9.45
C TRP A 40 11.48 2.97 -10.59
N ARG A 41 11.38 1.67 -10.35
CA ARG A 41 10.69 0.69 -11.20
C ARG A 41 9.85 -0.22 -10.32
N ILE A 42 8.57 -0.33 -10.63
CA ILE A 42 7.64 -1.09 -9.81
C ILE A 42 8.01 -2.59 -9.74
N GLU A 43 8.53 -3.15 -10.83
CA GLU A 43 8.88 -4.56 -10.92
C GLU A 43 10.01 -4.97 -9.98
N THR A 44 10.91 -4.06 -9.65
CA THR A 44 12.10 -4.34 -8.81
C THR A 44 12.04 -3.69 -7.45
N ASP A 45 11.33 -2.57 -7.31
CA ASP A 45 11.43 -1.70 -6.13
C ASP A 45 10.20 -1.80 -5.22
N LEU A 46 9.07 -2.35 -5.71
CA LEU A 46 7.82 -2.40 -4.95
C LEU A 46 7.93 -3.29 -3.70
N VAL A 47 8.40 -4.51 -3.85
CA VAL A 47 8.46 -5.47 -2.73
C VAL A 47 9.40 -4.99 -1.64
N PRO A 48 10.62 -4.49 -1.92
CA PRO A 48 11.47 -3.88 -0.91
C PRO A 48 10.82 -2.68 -0.20
N LEU A 49 10.10 -1.84 -0.94
CA LEU A 49 9.39 -0.70 -0.34
C LEU A 49 8.22 -1.16 0.56
N LEU A 50 7.44 -2.15 0.14
CA LEU A 50 6.38 -2.76 0.96
C LEU A 50 6.94 -3.36 2.24
N ASP A 51 8.06 -4.06 2.15
CA ASP A 51 8.73 -4.62 3.33
C ASP A 51 9.19 -3.53 4.30
N GLY A 52 9.74 -2.45 3.79
CA GLY A 52 10.05 -1.26 4.60
C GLY A 52 8.81 -0.64 5.23
N CYS A 53 7.70 -0.55 4.51
CA CYS A 53 6.42 -0.08 5.04
C CYS A 53 5.93 -0.98 6.20
N ARG A 54 6.04 -2.29 6.06
CA ARG A 54 5.72 -3.21 7.17
C ARG A 54 6.55 -2.91 8.41
N GLN A 55 7.84 -2.64 8.27
CA GLN A 55 8.74 -2.36 9.40
C GLN A 55 8.38 -1.08 10.15
N ILE A 56 7.74 -0.12 9.50
CA ILE A 56 7.29 1.12 10.13
C ILE A 56 5.80 1.13 10.50
N LEU A 57 5.08 0.02 10.37
CA LEU A 57 3.76 -0.12 10.99
C LEU A 57 3.90 -0.16 12.50
N SER A 58 2.98 0.49 13.20
CA SER A 58 2.95 0.50 14.67
C SER A 58 2.52 -0.85 15.26
N ASP A 59 2.55 -0.96 16.58
CA ASP A 59 2.04 -2.12 17.30
C ASP A 59 0.50 -2.19 17.28
N THR A 60 -0.16 -1.12 16.89
CA THR A 60 -1.61 -1.02 16.73
C THR A 60 -1.97 -0.59 15.30
N PRO A 61 -1.54 -1.35 14.28
CA PRO A 61 -1.73 -0.98 12.90
C PRO A 61 -3.20 -1.02 12.51
N ARG A 62 -3.61 -0.17 11.59
CA ARG A 62 -4.97 -0.11 11.07
C ARG A 62 -5.07 -0.69 9.67
N PHE A 63 -4.11 -0.35 8.81
CA PHE A 63 -4.08 -0.85 7.43
C PHE A 63 -2.74 -0.58 6.75
N LEU A 64 -2.48 -1.35 5.70
CA LEU A 64 -1.52 -1.07 4.65
C LEU A 64 -2.23 -1.22 3.31
N LEU A 65 -2.42 -0.12 2.60
CA LEU A 65 -3.13 -0.06 1.32
C LEU A 65 -2.15 0.20 0.18
N LEU A 66 -2.18 -0.67 -0.80
CA LEU A 66 -1.45 -0.54 -2.06
C LEU A 66 -2.43 -0.31 -3.21
N THR A 67 -2.20 0.72 -4.00
CA THR A 67 -2.88 0.93 -5.28
C THR A 67 -1.89 0.83 -6.42
N ILE A 68 -2.30 0.22 -7.53
CA ILE A 68 -1.49 0.03 -8.72
C ILE A 68 -2.31 0.40 -9.94
N TYR A 69 -1.77 1.26 -10.79
CA TYR A 69 -2.39 1.66 -12.05
C TYR A 69 -1.37 1.67 -13.20
N ALA A 70 -1.86 1.72 -14.43
CA ALA A 70 -1.05 1.83 -15.64
C ALA A 70 0.00 0.71 -15.82
N ILE A 71 -0.21 -0.46 -15.22
CA ILE A 71 0.62 -1.64 -15.44
C ILE A 71 -0.23 -2.82 -15.92
N ARG A 72 0.41 -3.74 -16.63
CA ARG A 72 -0.21 -5.02 -17.01
C ARG A 72 -0.11 -6.02 -15.87
N ALA A 73 -0.79 -5.70 -14.76
CA ALA A 73 -0.90 -6.58 -13.61
C ALA A 73 -2.34 -6.61 -13.12
N SER A 74 -2.77 -7.75 -12.63
CA SER A 74 -4.08 -7.91 -12.03
C SER A 74 -4.06 -7.50 -10.55
N SER A 75 -5.26 -7.34 -9.97
CA SER A 75 -5.41 -7.19 -8.53
C SER A 75 -4.82 -8.38 -7.75
N GLN A 76 -4.76 -9.57 -8.36
CA GLN A 76 -4.14 -10.75 -7.77
C GLN A 76 -2.63 -10.57 -7.57
N ALA A 77 -1.92 -9.93 -8.50
CA ALA A 77 -0.50 -9.64 -8.34
C ALA A 77 -0.24 -8.72 -7.13
N ALA A 78 -1.05 -7.68 -6.97
CA ALA A 78 -1.01 -6.81 -5.79
C ALA A 78 -1.36 -7.58 -4.50
N HIS A 79 -2.36 -8.45 -4.56
CA HIS A 79 -2.77 -9.30 -3.45
C HIS A 79 -1.63 -10.19 -2.96
N TYR A 80 -0.98 -10.91 -3.86
CA TYR A 80 0.12 -11.81 -3.49
C TYR A 80 1.33 -11.04 -2.98
N ALA A 81 1.71 -9.93 -3.62
CA ALA A 81 2.83 -9.11 -3.15
C ALA A 81 2.61 -8.63 -1.71
N LEU A 82 1.40 -8.16 -1.41
CA LEU A 82 1.07 -7.69 -0.07
C LEU A 82 0.95 -8.86 0.93
N SER A 83 0.37 -9.99 0.51
CA SER A 83 0.25 -11.18 1.36
C SER A 83 1.61 -11.74 1.75
N ASP A 84 2.56 -11.79 0.82
CA ASP A 84 3.92 -12.28 1.07
C ASP A 84 4.65 -11.37 2.06
N VAL A 85 4.55 -10.05 1.88
CA VAL A 85 5.17 -9.08 2.79
C VAL A 85 4.54 -9.13 4.18
N MET A 86 3.24 -9.30 4.27
CA MET A 86 2.51 -9.33 5.55
C MET A 86 2.41 -10.74 6.17
N ALA A 87 3.08 -11.73 5.60
CA ALA A 87 3.10 -13.09 6.13
C ALA A 87 3.55 -13.10 7.61
N GLY A 88 2.79 -13.81 8.45
CA GLY A 88 3.05 -13.89 9.90
C GLY A 88 2.56 -12.70 10.73
N ALA A 89 2.03 -11.65 10.11
CA ALA A 89 1.48 -10.50 10.82
C ALA A 89 0.03 -10.69 11.30
N GLY A 90 -0.60 -11.80 10.92
CA GLY A 90 -2.06 -11.98 11.08
C GLY A 90 -2.85 -11.06 10.17
N GLY A 91 -4.11 -10.86 10.47
CA GLY A 91 -4.97 -10.01 9.66
C GLY A 91 -5.38 -10.63 8.32
N THR A 92 -5.96 -9.82 7.46
CA THR A 92 -6.51 -10.25 6.17
C THR A 92 -6.09 -9.31 5.05
N VAL A 93 -5.73 -9.89 3.91
CA VAL A 93 -5.52 -9.15 2.65
C VAL A 93 -6.76 -9.29 1.78
N SER A 94 -7.31 -8.16 1.34
CA SER A 94 -8.35 -8.06 0.32
C SER A 94 -7.82 -7.34 -0.91
N SER A 95 -8.40 -7.61 -2.06
CA SER A 95 -7.97 -6.98 -3.31
C SER A 95 -9.13 -6.85 -4.30
N GLY A 96 -8.99 -5.96 -5.25
CA GLY A 96 -10.00 -5.70 -6.26
C GLY A 96 -9.67 -4.48 -7.10
N GLU A 97 -10.69 -3.92 -7.72
CA GLU A 97 -10.58 -2.70 -8.52
C GLU A 97 -11.21 -1.51 -7.80
N LEU A 98 -10.52 -0.39 -7.80
CA LEU A 98 -11.09 0.91 -7.46
C LEU A 98 -11.79 1.45 -8.70
N VAL A 99 -13.03 1.82 -8.56
CA VAL A 99 -13.87 2.28 -9.65
C VAL A 99 -14.51 3.62 -9.34
N SER A 100 -14.70 4.43 -10.36
CA SER A 100 -15.61 5.59 -10.31
C SER A 100 -16.95 5.19 -10.91
N VAL A 101 -18.01 5.55 -10.22
CA VAL A 101 -19.39 5.29 -10.65
C VAL A 101 -20.09 6.62 -10.90
N GLU A 102 -20.73 6.75 -12.08
CA GLU A 102 -21.49 7.97 -12.40
C GLU A 102 -22.70 8.11 -11.47
N ALA A 103 -22.98 9.36 -11.07
CA ALA A 103 -24.15 9.70 -10.28
C ALA A 103 -25.39 9.88 -11.17
N GLN A 104 -25.83 8.80 -11.85
CA GLN A 104 -26.96 8.78 -12.78
C GLN A 104 -27.83 7.54 -12.54
N PRO A 105 -29.11 7.53 -12.98
CA PRO A 105 -30.00 6.38 -12.82
C PRO A 105 -29.49 5.07 -13.45
N GLU A 106 -28.73 5.16 -14.55
CA GLU A 106 -28.02 4.03 -15.19
C GLU A 106 -26.51 4.34 -15.22
N PRO A 107 -25.82 4.14 -14.10
CA PRO A 107 -24.46 4.60 -13.95
C PRO A 107 -23.48 3.75 -14.77
N ARG A 108 -22.57 4.41 -15.46
CA ARG A 108 -21.38 3.78 -16.01
C ARG A 108 -20.31 3.65 -14.93
N VAL A 109 -19.51 2.59 -15.05
CA VAL A 109 -18.42 2.30 -14.12
C VAL A 109 -17.11 2.36 -14.86
N ILE A 110 -16.15 3.10 -14.32
CA ILE A 110 -14.80 3.24 -14.88
C ILE A 110 -13.79 2.73 -13.86
N ALA A 111 -13.01 1.74 -14.24
CA ALA A 111 -11.89 1.26 -13.42
C ALA A 111 -10.78 2.32 -13.37
N GLN A 112 -10.30 2.63 -12.17
CA GLN A 112 -9.25 3.62 -11.92
C GLN A 112 -7.90 2.95 -11.59
N ALA A 113 -7.91 1.95 -10.74
CA ALA A 113 -6.72 1.26 -10.29
C ALA A 113 -7.07 -0.13 -9.73
N ASN A 114 -6.08 -1.00 -9.64
CA ASN A 114 -6.14 -2.18 -8.79
C ASN A 114 -5.68 -1.82 -7.37
N TYR A 115 -6.22 -2.49 -6.36
CA TYR A 115 -5.77 -2.32 -4.98
C TYR A 115 -5.55 -3.66 -4.29
N ALA A 116 -4.71 -3.64 -3.28
CA ALA A 116 -4.65 -4.64 -2.23
C ALA A 116 -4.57 -3.94 -0.87
N ARG A 117 -5.30 -4.44 0.10
CA ARG A 117 -5.38 -3.88 1.45
C ARG A 117 -5.16 -4.97 2.48
N TRP A 118 -4.17 -4.78 3.33
CA TRP A 118 -4.05 -5.53 4.57
C TRP A 118 -4.69 -4.74 5.71
N ALA A 119 -5.42 -5.45 6.56
CA ALA A 119 -5.91 -4.93 7.83
C ALA A 119 -5.77 -6.00 8.92
N PRO A 120 -5.53 -5.62 10.17
CA PRO A 120 -5.55 -6.56 11.28
C PRO A 120 -6.93 -7.19 11.42
N GLU A 121 -7.00 -8.34 12.06
CA GLU A 121 -8.28 -8.91 12.48
C GLU A 121 -8.98 -7.92 13.41
N ASP A 122 -10.29 -7.73 13.20
CA ASP A 122 -11.10 -6.97 14.13
C ASP A 122 -10.99 -7.66 15.49
N GLN A 123 -10.39 -6.98 16.45
CA GLN A 123 -10.52 -7.40 17.82
C GLN A 123 -12.00 -7.21 18.14
N GLU A 124 -12.75 -8.31 18.26
CA GLU A 124 -14.07 -8.24 18.87
C GLU A 124 -13.92 -7.47 20.17
N PRO A 125 -14.79 -6.47 20.43
CA PRO A 125 -14.77 -5.82 21.73
C PRO A 125 -14.95 -6.92 22.77
N THR A 126 -13.92 -7.15 23.56
CA THR A 126 -14.03 -8.02 24.72
C THR A 126 -15.15 -7.43 25.58
N ASN A 127 -16.34 -8.05 25.50
CA ASN A 127 -17.40 -7.82 26.45
C ASN A 127 -16.91 -8.34 27.81
N GLY A 128 -16.27 -7.44 28.51
CA GLY A 128 -15.90 -7.64 29.92
C GLY A 128 -17.01 -7.21 30.82
#